data_e2bba1e629bf2ab069c6b957ba8c5260
#
_entry.id   e2bba1e629bf2ab069c6b957ba8c5260
#
_cell.length_a   1.000
_cell.length_b   1.000
_cell.length_c   1.000
_cell.angle_alpha   90.00
_cell.angle_beta   90.00
_cell.angle_gamma   90.00
#
_symmetry.space_group_name_H-M   'P 1'
#
loop_
_entity.id
_entity.type
_entity.pdbx_description
1 polymer ?
#
loop_
_entity_poly.entity_id
_entity_poly.type
_entity_poly.pdbx_seq_one_letter_code
_entity_poly.pdbx_strand_id
1 'polypeptide(L)'
;RRVINRNNRLKKLKEINAPDVILRNEKRIIQEAVDALIDNSIAKQNDSAAMSQSQKRPLKSLSDNLKSKQGLFRQNLLGKRVDYSGRSVIVVGPELKLNQCGLPKHMAL
;
A
#
# COMPACT_ATOMS: atom_id res chain seq x y z
N ARG A 1 1.31 0.46 -15.17
CA ARG A 1 1.78 -0.27 -16.35
C ARG A 1 0.66 -1.06 -17.04
N ARG A 2 -0.15 -1.87 -16.32
CA ARG A 2 -1.30 -2.60 -16.89
C ARG A 2 -2.31 -1.67 -17.55
N VAL A 3 -2.72 -0.60 -16.90
CA VAL A 3 -3.66 0.41 -17.43
C VAL A 3 -3.13 1.01 -18.73
N ILE A 4 -1.86 1.42 -18.76
CA ILE A 4 -1.24 1.99 -19.94
C ILE A 4 -1.24 1.01 -21.12
N ASN A 5 -0.84 -0.24 -20.88
CA ASN A 5 -0.80 -1.26 -21.93
C ASN A 5 -2.19 -1.56 -22.50
N ARG A 6 -3.22 -1.65 -21.63
CA ARG A 6 -4.61 -1.87 -22.03
C ARG A 6 -5.16 -0.67 -22.80
N ASN A 7 -4.85 0.55 -22.36
CA ASN A 7 -5.26 1.75 -23.07
C ASN A 7 -4.63 1.84 -24.46
N ASN A 8 -3.35 1.54 -24.60
CA ASN A 8 -2.67 1.52 -25.88
C ASN A 8 -3.27 0.48 -26.85
N ARG A 9 -3.64 -0.68 -26.31
CA ARG A 9 -4.35 -1.70 -27.08
C ARG A 9 -5.72 -1.22 -27.59
N LEU A 10 -6.50 -0.56 -26.72
CA LEU A 10 -7.79 0.00 -27.12
C LEU A 10 -7.64 1.07 -28.20
N LYS A 11 -6.62 1.94 -28.10
CA LYS A 11 -6.33 2.95 -29.13
C LYS A 11 -6.07 2.30 -30.48
N LYS A 12 -5.20 1.29 -30.55
CA LYS A 12 -4.92 0.54 -31.76
C LYS A 12 -6.16 -0.12 -32.35
N LEU A 13 -7.02 -0.73 -31.53
CA LEU A 13 -8.26 -1.35 -31.99
C LEU A 13 -9.26 -0.33 -32.56
N LYS A 14 -9.30 0.88 -32.01
CA LYS A 14 -10.09 1.98 -32.57
C LYS A 14 -9.58 2.46 -33.92
N GLU A 15 -8.26 2.57 -34.09
CA GLU A 15 -7.62 2.96 -35.35
C GLU A 15 -7.93 1.96 -36.47
N ILE A 16 -8.03 0.68 -36.17
CA ILE A 16 -8.34 -0.42 -37.10
C ILE A 16 -9.85 -0.55 -37.38
N ASN A 17 -10.70 0.26 -36.73
CA ASN A 17 -12.16 0.14 -36.77
C ASN A 17 -12.67 -1.28 -36.43
N ALA A 18 -12.15 -1.85 -35.34
CA ALA A 18 -12.54 -3.16 -34.85
C ALA A 18 -14.05 -3.22 -34.51
N PRO A 19 -14.69 -4.41 -34.61
CA PRO A 19 -16.11 -4.59 -34.26
C PRO A 19 -16.43 -4.11 -32.84
N ASP A 20 -17.63 -3.54 -32.65
CA ASP A 20 -18.10 -2.98 -31.38
C ASP A 20 -18.03 -3.94 -30.20
N VAL A 21 -18.25 -5.23 -30.46
CA VAL A 21 -18.18 -6.28 -29.43
C VAL A 21 -16.77 -6.35 -28.82
N ILE A 22 -15.74 -6.27 -29.65
CA ILE A 22 -14.33 -6.27 -29.22
C ILE A 22 -14.01 -4.99 -28.48
N LEU A 23 -14.47 -3.84 -28.97
CA LEU A 23 -14.25 -2.56 -28.32
C LEU A 23 -14.91 -2.48 -26.93
N ARG A 24 -16.12 -3.02 -26.77
CA ARG A 24 -16.82 -3.12 -25.48
C ARG A 24 -16.05 -3.98 -24.50
N ASN A 25 -15.56 -5.14 -24.95
CA ASN A 25 -14.76 -6.02 -24.09
C ASN A 25 -13.45 -5.36 -23.64
N GLU A 26 -12.74 -4.69 -24.54
CA GLU A 26 -11.51 -3.98 -24.17
C GLU A 26 -11.77 -2.81 -23.22
N LYS A 27 -12.88 -2.09 -23.37
CA LYS A 27 -13.29 -1.05 -22.39
C LYS A 27 -13.52 -1.65 -20.99
N ARG A 28 -14.18 -2.82 -20.91
CA ARG A 28 -14.39 -3.55 -19.65
C ARG A 28 -13.05 -3.96 -19.02
N ILE A 29 -12.11 -4.45 -19.82
CA ILE A 29 -10.79 -4.87 -19.35
C ILE A 29 -9.96 -3.68 -18.84
N ILE A 30 -10.08 -2.52 -19.48
CA ILE A 30 -9.44 -1.28 -18.98
C ILE A 30 -10.06 -0.88 -17.65
N GLN A 31 -11.39 -0.93 -17.52
CA GLN A 31 -12.07 -0.61 -16.27
C GLN A 31 -11.60 -1.52 -15.14
N GLU A 32 -11.50 -2.82 -15.36
CA GLU A 32 -10.93 -3.76 -14.38
C GLU A 32 -9.49 -3.40 -13.97
N ALA A 33 -8.67 -2.97 -14.93
CA ALA A 33 -7.30 -2.57 -14.64
C ALA A 33 -7.23 -1.28 -13.80
N VAL A 34 -8.12 -0.32 -14.03
CA VAL A 34 -8.22 0.91 -13.24
C VAL A 34 -8.74 0.61 -11.83
N ASP A 35 -9.76 -0.22 -11.70
CA ASP A 35 -10.30 -0.64 -10.41
C ASP A 35 -9.24 -1.34 -9.56
N ALA A 36 -8.45 -2.22 -10.16
CA ALA A 36 -7.33 -2.88 -9.49
C ALA A 36 -6.19 -1.92 -9.10
N LEU A 37 -5.98 -0.83 -9.83
CA LEU A 37 -5.02 0.21 -9.46
C LEU A 37 -5.47 0.97 -8.21
N ILE A 38 -6.74 1.27 -8.11
CA ILE A 38 -7.32 2.00 -6.99
C ILE A 38 -7.46 1.09 -5.77
N ASP A 39 -8.12 -0.04 -5.91
CA ASP A 39 -8.29 -1.03 -4.84
C ASP A 39 -8.26 -2.47 -5.40
N ASN A 40 -7.16 -3.17 -5.15
CA ASN A 40 -6.96 -4.55 -5.59
C ASN A 40 -7.54 -5.58 -4.60
N SER A 41 -8.07 -5.17 -3.46
CA SER A 41 -8.62 -6.07 -2.44
C SER A 41 -9.94 -6.71 -2.87
N ILE A 42 -10.77 -6.00 -3.61
CA ILE A 42 -12.07 -6.47 -4.11
C ILE A 42 -11.87 -7.61 -5.13
N ALA A 43 -10.84 -7.52 -5.94
CA ALA A 43 -10.54 -8.52 -6.97
C ALA A 43 -10.00 -9.85 -6.40
N LYS A 44 -9.57 -9.88 -5.13
CA LYS A 44 -9.12 -11.13 -4.46
C LYS A 44 -10.23 -12.17 -4.32
N GLN A 45 -11.49 -11.73 -4.30
CA GLN A 45 -12.65 -12.63 -4.22
C GLN A 45 -13.00 -13.29 -5.57
N ASN A 46 -12.51 -12.79 -6.69
CA ASN A 46 -12.94 -13.17 -8.04
C ASN A 46 -11.79 -13.56 -8.97
N ASP A 47 -10.73 -14.18 -8.52
CA ASP A 47 -9.56 -14.62 -9.34
C ASP A 47 -8.98 -13.57 -10.33
N SER A 48 -9.58 -12.38 -10.38
CA SER A 48 -9.23 -11.29 -11.29
C SER A 48 -8.17 -10.34 -10.72
N ALA A 49 -7.64 -10.62 -9.53
CA ALA A 49 -6.67 -9.77 -8.86
C ALA A 49 -5.43 -9.53 -9.74
N ALA A 50 -4.97 -8.29 -9.76
CA ALA A 50 -3.70 -7.98 -10.38
C ALA A 50 -2.55 -8.62 -9.61
N MET A 51 -1.94 -9.66 -10.19
CA MET A 51 -0.84 -10.42 -9.59
C MET A 51 0.52 -10.10 -10.21
N SER A 52 1.57 -10.25 -9.42
CA SER A 52 2.94 -10.22 -9.91
C SER A 52 3.22 -11.49 -10.74
N GLN A 53 3.87 -11.32 -11.90
CA GLN A 53 4.20 -12.44 -12.79
C GLN A 53 5.20 -13.44 -12.16
N SER A 54 6.15 -12.93 -11.38
CA SER A 54 7.24 -13.75 -10.82
C SER A 54 6.88 -14.44 -9.51
N GLN A 55 6.06 -13.83 -8.66
CA GLN A 55 5.83 -14.30 -7.29
C GLN A 55 4.39 -14.68 -6.99
N LYS A 56 3.49 -14.61 -7.97
CA LYS A 56 2.04 -14.89 -7.81
C LYS A 56 1.39 -14.18 -6.60
N ARG A 57 1.98 -13.08 -6.13
CA ARG A 57 1.43 -12.28 -5.03
C ARG A 57 0.58 -11.13 -5.56
N PRO A 58 -0.48 -10.72 -4.86
CA PRO A 58 -1.29 -9.57 -5.25
C PRO A 58 -0.44 -8.29 -5.25
N LEU A 59 -0.60 -7.49 -6.29
CA LEU A 59 0.05 -6.18 -6.38
C LEU A 59 -0.58 -5.21 -5.38
N LYS A 60 0.25 -4.35 -4.81
CA LYS A 60 -0.17 -3.32 -3.88
C LYS A 60 -0.89 -2.20 -4.63
N SER A 61 -2.12 -1.89 -4.23
CA SER A 61 -2.93 -0.82 -4.81
C SER A 61 -2.73 0.52 -4.09
N LEU A 62 -3.29 1.59 -4.63
CA LEU A 62 -3.26 2.90 -3.97
C LEU A 62 -3.97 2.88 -2.61
N SER A 63 -5.10 2.18 -2.53
CA SER A 63 -5.86 2.00 -1.28
C SER A 63 -5.04 1.29 -0.20
N ASP A 64 -4.24 0.29 -0.57
CA ASP A 64 -3.37 -0.42 0.38
C ASP A 64 -2.29 0.47 0.99
N ASN A 65 -1.85 1.51 0.27
CA ASN A 65 -0.91 2.50 0.80
C ASN A 65 -1.54 3.42 1.86
N LEU A 66 -2.86 3.52 1.89
CA LEU A 66 -3.60 4.37 2.83
C LEU A 66 -4.15 3.58 4.01
N LYS A 67 -4.80 2.43 3.75
CA LYS A 67 -5.57 1.65 4.74
C LYS A 67 -4.74 0.77 5.67
N SER A 68 -3.56 0.32 5.26
CA SER A 68 -2.78 -0.66 6.03
C SER A 68 -2.26 -0.07 7.35
N LYS A 69 -1.84 -0.96 8.29
CA LYS A 69 -1.14 -0.55 9.53
C LYS A 69 0.11 0.28 9.25
N GLN A 70 0.76 0.02 8.14
CA GLN A 70 1.93 0.74 7.64
C GLN A 70 1.55 1.80 6.60
N GLY A 71 0.25 2.05 6.44
CA GLY A 71 -0.27 3.06 5.54
C GLY A 71 -0.10 4.48 6.09
N LEU A 72 -0.28 5.44 5.20
CA LEU A 72 -0.08 6.86 5.48
C LEU A 72 -0.88 7.34 6.70
N PHE A 73 -2.15 6.95 6.82
CA PHE A 73 -2.99 7.40 7.93
C PHE A 73 -2.52 6.88 9.28
N ARG A 74 -2.26 5.59 9.39
CA ARG A 74 -1.91 4.98 10.69
C ARG A 74 -0.46 5.20 11.09
N GLN A 75 0.45 5.30 10.15
CA GLN A 75 1.88 5.41 10.41
C GLN A 75 2.36 6.86 10.52
N ASN A 76 1.81 7.78 9.73
CA ASN A 76 2.36 9.13 9.58
C ASN A 76 1.40 10.25 10.00
N LEU A 77 0.08 10.02 10.01
CA LEU A 77 -0.91 11.04 10.37
C LEU A 77 -1.46 10.87 11.79
N LEU A 78 -1.85 9.67 12.20
CA LEU A 78 -2.34 9.41 13.56
C LEU A 78 -1.23 9.29 14.59
N GLY A 79 -0.02 8.97 14.17
CA GLY A 79 1.17 8.92 15.00
C GLY A 79 2.38 9.23 14.15
N LYS A 80 3.28 10.07 14.64
CA LYS A 80 4.46 10.50 13.92
C LYS A 80 5.71 10.25 14.75
N ARG A 81 6.80 9.85 14.11
CA ARG A 81 8.10 9.84 14.77
C ARG A 81 8.53 11.26 15.03
N VAL A 82 8.96 11.53 16.25
CA VAL A 82 9.42 12.86 16.67
C VAL A 82 10.86 12.77 17.16
N ASP A 83 11.59 13.85 16.95
CA ASP A 83 12.95 14.00 17.44
C ASP A 83 12.96 14.24 18.97
N TYR A 84 14.12 14.07 19.59
CA TYR A 84 14.33 14.25 21.03
C TYR A 84 13.42 13.37 21.91
N SER A 85 13.05 12.22 21.42
CA SER A 85 12.24 11.23 22.13
C SER A 85 12.86 9.85 22.05
N GLY A 86 12.66 9.05 23.06
CA GLY A 86 13.19 7.70 23.10
C GLY A 86 12.32 6.79 23.98
N ARG A 87 12.54 5.51 23.84
CA ARG A 87 11.84 4.47 24.63
C ARG A 87 12.84 3.39 24.99
N SER A 88 12.78 2.95 26.24
CA SER A 88 13.60 1.85 26.73
C SER A 88 12.79 0.91 27.64
N VAL A 89 13.37 -0.20 27.99
CA VAL A 89 12.81 -1.17 28.92
C VAL A 89 12.92 -0.63 30.36
N ILE A 90 11.87 -0.83 31.14
CA ILE A 90 11.86 -0.48 32.57
C ILE A 90 12.28 -1.72 33.36
N VAL A 91 13.28 -1.57 34.20
CA VAL A 91 13.78 -2.60 35.09
C VAL A 91 13.76 -2.12 36.53
N VAL A 92 13.80 -3.04 37.48
CA VAL A 92 13.87 -2.73 38.92
C VAL A 92 15.24 -2.12 39.26
N GLY A 93 15.23 -1.16 40.19
CA GLY A 93 16.44 -0.48 40.70
C GLY A 93 16.31 -0.26 42.20
N PRO A 94 16.62 -1.26 43.04
CA PRO A 94 16.46 -1.15 44.51
C PRO A 94 17.41 -0.12 45.14
N GLU A 95 18.45 0.27 44.42
CA GLU A 95 19.43 1.26 44.87
C GLU A 95 18.93 2.72 44.76
N LEU A 96 17.83 2.93 43.97
CA LEU A 96 17.28 4.24 43.72
C LEU A 96 16.23 4.62 44.76
N LYS A 97 16.21 5.89 45.18
CA LYS A 97 15.13 6.44 46.01
C LYS A 97 13.85 6.65 45.20
N LEU A 98 12.71 6.81 45.88
CA LEU A 98 11.40 7.00 45.25
C LEU A 98 11.31 8.19 44.24
N ASN A 99 12.13 9.20 44.45
CA ASN A 99 12.21 10.40 43.62
C ASN A 99 13.33 10.34 42.57
N GLN A 100 13.98 9.20 42.42
CA GLN A 100 15.09 9.03 41.47
C GLN A 100 14.73 8.02 40.37
N CYS A 101 15.22 8.29 39.16
CA CYS A 101 15.19 7.34 38.06
C CYS A 101 16.57 7.27 37.39
N GLY A 102 16.93 6.10 36.90
CA GLY A 102 18.14 5.89 36.14
C GLY A 102 17.86 5.96 34.64
N LEU A 103 18.63 6.73 33.92
CA LEU A 103 18.57 6.81 32.47
C LEU A 103 19.83 6.21 31.84
N PRO A 104 19.73 5.50 30.70
CA PRO A 104 20.91 5.10 29.96
C PRO A 104 21.72 6.32 29.49
N LYS A 105 23.04 6.24 29.63
CA LYS A 105 23.93 7.36 29.27
C LYS A 105 23.72 7.83 27.83
N HIS A 106 23.50 6.91 26.89
CA HIS A 106 23.25 7.26 25.49
C HIS A 106 21.92 7.97 25.24
N MET A 107 20.95 7.88 26.16
CA MET A 107 19.70 8.65 26.08
C MET A 107 19.81 10.03 26.74
N ALA A 108 20.75 10.17 27.68
CA ALA A 108 20.98 11.43 28.38
C ALA A 108 21.88 12.41 27.61
N LEU A 109 22.70 11.91 26.70
CA LEU A 109 23.56 12.67 25.81
C LEU A 109 22.85 13.13 24.54
#